data_53d1219919b6a15e9f786b564210b8f4
#
_entry.id   53d1219919b6a15e9f786b564210b8f4
#
_cell.length_a   1.000
_cell.length_b   1.000
_cell.length_c   1.000
_cell.angle_alpha   90.00
_cell.angle_beta   90.00
_cell.angle_gamma   90.00
#
_symmetry.space_group_name_H-M   'P 1'
#
loop_
_entity.id
_entity.type
_entity.pdbx_description
1 polymer ?
#
loop_
_entity_poly.entity_id
_entity_poly.type
_entity_poly.pdbx_seq_one_letter_code
_entity_poly.pdbx_strand_id
1 'polypeptide(L)'
;MKTSTMAKRTPRAYDLAWEDAVRTIALKRLPGLQVQCPVCERQGTLLSRWVKGSDVKPLYVVHPSDNGHLDACELTREQTAGVRSTIRFTWADVKKTLAMGEIFVMFSGGKDSLCLLAYMQKLCNAAGRKLTAIHANTTAGFPEIEVYVRKVCKKLDIPLVTVKPSNDFFDLAKRWGIPGVRSRWCCSTLKIAPMRRYLATINKPTVIFDGIRAAESNIRATYVPIWYHPSFRSVCVSPLFTWSDQKVLDYIRANDLPASPAEGLGTSAECWCGAYKCRSDFEALLEVHPEIFDKLVEVEKAQRGKYTFIYEKGKQIPLGTIRTTRTERLDSSS
;
A
#
# COMPACT_ATOMS: atom_id res chain seq x y z
N MET A 1 28.28 17.00 -6.35
CA MET A 1 27.06 16.44 -5.79
C MET A 1 27.03 16.80 -4.30
N LYS A 2 26.26 17.82 -3.92
CA LYS A 2 26.09 18.18 -2.50
C LYS A 2 24.97 17.31 -1.94
N THR A 3 25.31 16.36 -1.09
CA THR A 3 24.37 15.61 -0.25
C THR A 3 23.75 16.61 0.72
N SER A 4 22.52 17.01 0.48
CA SER A 4 21.71 17.74 1.45
C SER A 4 21.49 16.83 2.66
N THR A 5 22.28 17.02 3.68
CA THR A 5 22.05 16.48 5.02
C THR A 5 20.74 17.08 5.53
N MET A 6 19.65 16.32 5.45
CA MET A 6 18.42 16.68 6.15
C MET A 6 18.73 16.77 7.64
N ALA A 7 18.72 17.99 8.17
CA ALA A 7 18.83 18.22 9.60
C ALA A 7 17.82 17.32 10.33
N LYS A 8 18.32 16.46 11.21
CA LYS A 8 17.48 15.64 12.10
C LYS A 8 16.68 16.60 12.97
N ARG A 9 15.40 16.77 12.67
CA ARG A 9 14.51 17.59 13.49
C ARG A 9 14.42 16.93 14.86
N THR A 10 14.75 17.68 15.92
CA THR A 10 14.58 17.19 17.30
C THR A 10 13.10 16.83 17.52
N PRO A 11 12.80 15.62 18.03
CA PRO A 11 11.43 15.23 18.32
C PRO A 11 10.78 16.22 19.29
N ARG A 12 9.52 16.60 19.04
CA ARG A 12 8.78 17.41 20.00
C ARG A 12 8.39 16.53 21.20
N ALA A 13 8.23 17.12 22.36
CA ALA A 13 7.89 16.37 23.58
C ALA A 13 6.64 15.50 23.42
N TYR A 14 5.60 15.98 22.69
CA TYR A 14 4.38 15.18 22.42
C TYR A 14 4.64 14.02 21.46
N ASP A 15 5.62 14.12 20.55
CA ASP A 15 5.99 13.03 19.64
C ASP A 15 6.57 11.84 20.41
N LEU A 16 7.39 12.11 21.43
CA LEU A 16 7.99 11.07 22.29
C LEU A 16 6.92 10.41 23.17
N ALA A 17 6.05 11.20 23.79
CA ALA A 17 4.93 10.67 24.58
C ALA A 17 3.94 9.88 23.71
N TRP A 18 3.73 10.31 22.47
CA TRP A 18 2.90 9.61 21.49
C TRP A 18 3.55 8.32 21.00
N GLU A 19 4.85 8.34 20.67
CA GLU A 19 5.60 7.13 20.31
C GLU A 19 5.55 6.10 21.43
N ASP A 20 5.69 6.51 22.69
CA ASP A 20 5.59 5.63 23.85
C ASP A 20 4.17 5.09 24.06
N ALA A 21 3.14 5.91 23.91
CA ALA A 21 1.76 5.49 23.97
C ALA A 21 1.43 4.48 22.86
N VAL A 22 1.89 4.73 21.64
CA VAL A 22 1.71 3.85 20.49
C VAL A 22 2.53 2.58 20.62
N ARG A 23 3.79 2.66 21.07
CA ARG A 23 4.58 1.48 21.43
C ARG A 23 3.87 0.66 22.50
N THR A 24 3.34 1.29 23.50
CA THR A 24 2.61 0.60 24.58
C THR A 24 1.34 -0.08 24.05
N ILE A 25 0.61 0.55 23.13
CA ILE A 25 -0.59 -0.04 22.50
C ILE A 25 -0.18 -1.13 21.50
N ALA A 26 0.83 -0.88 20.67
CA ALA A 26 1.35 -1.85 19.71
C ALA A 26 2.09 -3.01 20.41
N LEU A 27 2.92 -2.73 21.42
CA LEU A 27 3.67 -3.73 22.17
C LEU A 27 2.79 -4.60 23.04
N LYS A 28 1.66 -4.10 23.55
CA LYS A 28 0.70 -4.94 24.28
C LYS A 28 -0.09 -5.90 23.40
N ARG A 29 -0.03 -5.78 22.05
CA ARG A 29 -0.92 -6.53 21.14
C ARG A 29 -0.29 -7.18 19.91
N LEU A 30 0.96 -6.86 19.52
CA LEU A 30 1.46 -7.31 18.22
C LEU A 30 2.91 -7.81 18.14
N PRO A 31 3.95 -7.19 18.68
CA PRO A 31 5.21 -7.88 18.83
C PRO A 31 5.11 -8.78 20.06
N GLY A 32 5.03 -10.03 19.81
CA GLY A 32 4.79 -11.02 20.84
C GLY A 32 3.36 -11.49 20.89
N LEU A 33 2.63 -11.54 19.73
CA LEU A 33 1.40 -12.29 19.67
C LEU A 33 1.71 -13.70 20.15
N GLN A 34 1.24 -14.03 21.38
CA GLN A 34 1.38 -15.36 21.91
C GLN A 34 0.46 -16.26 21.10
N VAL A 35 1.05 -17.24 20.45
CA VAL A 35 0.32 -18.22 19.63
C VAL A 35 0.75 -19.61 20.04
N GLN A 36 -0.17 -20.55 19.95
CA GLN A 36 0.19 -21.95 19.97
C GLN A 36 0.88 -22.28 18.64
N CYS A 37 2.10 -22.78 18.70
CA CYS A 37 2.88 -23.13 17.52
C CYS A 37 2.27 -24.33 16.79
N PRO A 38 1.89 -24.23 15.53
CA PRO A 38 1.33 -25.35 14.78
C PRO A 38 2.37 -26.43 14.41
N VAL A 39 3.66 -26.21 14.73
CA VAL A 39 4.73 -27.15 14.45
C VAL A 39 5.05 -28.00 15.68
N CYS A 40 5.13 -27.40 16.86
CA CYS A 40 5.54 -28.09 18.09
C CYS A 40 4.56 -27.92 19.25
N GLU A 41 3.41 -27.30 19.03
CA GLU A 41 2.28 -27.07 19.95
C GLU A 41 2.63 -26.25 21.20
N ARG A 42 3.89 -25.82 21.37
CA ARG A 42 4.30 -24.93 22.48
C ARG A 42 3.76 -23.52 22.29
N GLN A 43 3.53 -22.82 23.39
CA GLN A 43 3.27 -21.38 23.34
C GLN A 43 4.55 -20.65 22.94
N GLY A 44 4.41 -19.68 22.06
CA GLY A 44 5.54 -18.89 21.58
C GLY A 44 5.11 -17.57 20.97
N THR A 45 6.10 -16.78 20.61
CA THR A 45 5.92 -15.44 20.03
C THR A 45 6.03 -15.51 18.52
N LEU A 46 5.00 -15.03 17.83
CA LEU A 46 5.00 -14.94 16.36
C LEU A 46 5.93 -13.80 15.89
N LEU A 47 6.92 -14.11 15.07
CA LEU A 47 7.86 -13.16 14.49
C LEU A 47 7.98 -13.35 12.97
N SER A 48 8.35 -12.27 12.27
CA SER A 48 8.75 -12.35 10.86
C SER A 48 10.21 -11.91 10.71
N ARG A 49 11.00 -12.68 9.97
CA ARG A 49 12.42 -12.36 9.72
C ARG A 49 12.68 -12.19 8.24
N TRP A 50 13.44 -11.17 7.86
CA TRP A 50 13.97 -11.06 6.50
C TRP A 50 15.04 -12.12 6.28
N VAL A 51 14.86 -12.92 5.23
CA VAL A 51 15.91 -13.81 4.73
C VAL A 51 16.50 -13.14 3.49
N LYS A 52 17.81 -12.93 3.48
CA LYS A 52 18.54 -12.33 2.35
C LYS A 52 18.35 -13.21 1.10
N GLY A 53 17.80 -12.64 0.03
CA GLY A 53 17.55 -13.36 -1.22
C GLY A 53 16.15 -13.99 -1.36
N SER A 54 15.26 -13.84 -0.37
CA SER A 54 13.86 -14.29 -0.45
C SER A 54 12.91 -13.10 -0.62
N ASP A 55 11.99 -13.19 -1.56
CA ASP A 55 10.90 -12.21 -1.75
C ASP A 55 9.77 -12.39 -0.72
N VAL A 56 9.83 -13.46 0.07
CA VAL A 56 8.84 -13.80 1.11
C VAL A 56 9.49 -13.71 2.48
N LYS A 57 8.84 -13.02 3.41
CA LYS A 57 9.21 -13.06 4.83
C LYS A 57 8.57 -14.29 5.47
N PRO A 58 9.31 -15.35 5.76
CA PRO A 58 8.75 -16.44 6.52
C PRO A 58 8.31 -15.97 7.91
N LEU A 59 7.25 -16.57 8.43
CA LEU A 59 6.84 -16.40 9.81
C LEU A 59 7.46 -17.51 10.65
N TYR A 60 7.87 -17.15 11.85
CA TYR A 60 8.44 -18.05 12.84
C TYR A 60 7.66 -17.92 14.14
N VAL A 61 7.50 -19.01 14.85
CA VAL A 61 7.11 -18.98 16.26
C VAL A 61 8.37 -19.23 17.09
N VAL A 62 8.75 -18.23 17.88
CA VAL A 62 9.91 -18.30 18.76
C VAL A 62 9.47 -18.69 20.16
N HIS A 63 10.09 -19.70 20.73
CA HIS A 63 9.80 -20.22 22.07
C HIS A 63 10.99 -20.05 23.00
N PRO A 64 10.77 -19.85 24.32
CA PRO A 64 11.80 -20.14 25.31
C PRO A 64 12.16 -21.63 25.23
N SER A 65 13.45 -21.95 25.15
CA SER A 65 13.92 -23.31 25.29
C SER A 65 14.29 -23.61 26.73
N ASP A 66 14.30 -24.88 27.07
CA ASP A 66 14.67 -25.33 28.42
C ASP A 66 16.13 -24.99 28.78
N ASN A 67 16.94 -24.68 27.79
CA ASN A 67 18.36 -24.30 27.92
C ASN A 67 18.59 -22.77 27.95
N GLY A 68 17.53 -21.95 28.06
CA GLY A 68 17.63 -20.49 28.07
C GLY A 68 17.90 -19.86 26.70
N HIS A 69 17.97 -20.63 25.63
CA HIS A 69 18.02 -20.16 24.26
C HIS A 69 16.60 -19.99 23.68
N LEU A 70 16.49 -19.31 22.54
CA LEU A 70 15.24 -19.17 21.81
C LEU A 70 15.21 -20.16 20.65
N ASP A 71 14.31 -21.12 20.71
CA ASP A 71 13.99 -22.00 19.57
C ASP A 71 13.03 -21.29 18.62
N ALA A 72 13.20 -21.50 17.32
CA ALA A 72 12.34 -20.92 16.31
C ALA A 72 11.80 -21.99 15.36
N CYS A 73 10.49 -22.12 15.28
CA CYS A 73 9.80 -22.95 14.30
C CYS A 73 9.37 -22.11 13.11
N GLU A 74 9.87 -22.42 11.92
CA GLU A 74 9.40 -21.81 10.67
C GLU A 74 8.03 -22.38 10.29
N LEU A 75 7.10 -21.49 9.93
CA LEU A 75 5.74 -21.89 9.54
C LEU A 75 5.63 -22.11 8.03
N THR A 76 4.99 -23.19 7.62
CA THR A 76 4.56 -23.40 6.24
C THR A 76 3.50 -22.37 5.83
N ARG A 77 3.19 -22.29 4.52
CA ARG A 77 2.13 -21.38 4.04
C ARG A 77 0.77 -21.68 4.68
N GLU A 78 0.43 -22.97 4.83
CA GLU A 78 -0.85 -23.40 5.42
C GLU A 78 -0.90 -23.10 6.90
N GLN A 79 0.17 -23.40 7.64
CA GLN A 79 0.29 -23.07 9.07
C GLN A 79 0.26 -21.55 9.29
N THR A 80 0.90 -20.78 8.41
CA THR A 80 0.84 -19.31 8.43
C THR A 80 -0.60 -18.81 8.24
N ALA A 81 -1.37 -19.39 7.30
CA ALA A 81 -2.77 -19.05 7.09
C ALA A 81 -3.62 -19.41 8.32
N GLY A 82 -3.38 -20.56 8.94
CA GLY A 82 -4.06 -20.99 10.17
C GLY A 82 -3.82 -20.04 11.34
N VAL A 83 -2.56 -19.67 11.62
CA VAL A 83 -2.22 -18.71 12.68
C VAL A 83 -2.85 -17.34 12.41
N ARG A 84 -2.91 -16.90 11.14
CA ARG A 84 -3.55 -15.61 10.78
C ARG A 84 -5.05 -15.59 11.02
N SER A 85 -5.74 -16.71 10.84
CA SER A 85 -7.18 -16.81 11.11
C SER A 85 -7.50 -16.63 12.60
N THR A 86 -6.51 -16.80 13.50
CA THR A 86 -6.64 -16.57 14.93
C THR A 86 -6.37 -15.13 15.37
N ILE A 87 -5.77 -14.29 14.48
CA ILE A 87 -5.55 -12.87 14.77
C ILE A 87 -6.90 -12.16 14.75
N ARG A 88 -7.45 -11.91 15.90
CA ARG A 88 -8.71 -11.18 16.05
C ARG A 88 -8.43 -9.69 16.16
N PHE A 89 -8.59 -9.01 15.05
CA PHE A 89 -8.69 -7.56 15.01
C PHE A 89 -10.14 -7.18 15.31
N THR A 90 -10.37 -6.53 16.45
CA THR A 90 -11.73 -6.24 16.92
C THR A 90 -12.11 -4.79 16.67
N TRP A 91 -13.42 -4.54 16.56
CA TRP A 91 -14.01 -3.20 16.54
C TRP A 91 -13.55 -2.29 17.69
N ALA A 92 -13.37 -2.88 18.89
CA ALA A 92 -12.88 -2.15 20.05
C ALA A 92 -11.49 -1.55 19.80
N ASP A 93 -10.67 -2.21 18.99
CA ASP A 93 -9.33 -1.73 18.66
C ASP A 93 -9.39 -0.54 17.72
N VAL A 94 -10.24 -0.58 16.69
CA VAL A 94 -10.46 0.56 15.78
C VAL A 94 -11.03 1.75 16.56
N LYS A 95 -12.05 1.55 17.38
CA LYS A 95 -12.66 2.62 18.19
C LYS A 95 -11.65 3.33 19.09
N LYS A 96 -10.74 2.59 19.72
CA LYS A 96 -9.69 3.20 20.53
C LYS A 96 -8.80 4.12 19.73
N THR A 97 -8.46 3.75 18.49
CA THR A 97 -7.61 4.58 17.64
C THR A 97 -8.31 5.86 17.17
N LEU A 98 -9.64 5.87 17.05
CA LEU A 98 -10.41 7.08 16.69
C LEU A 98 -10.25 8.22 17.70
N ALA A 99 -10.02 7.93 18.97
CA ALA A 99 -9.83 8.92 20.01
C ALA A 99 -8.41 9.53 20.03
N MET A 100 -7.47 8.95 19.31
CA MET A 100 -6.04 9.20 19.51
C MET A 100 -5.51 10.46 18.83
N GLY A 101 -6.15 11.00 17.78
CA GLY A 101 -5.61 12.16 17.05
C GLY A 101 -6.46 12.62 15.88
N GLU A 102 -5.89 13.44 15.01
CA GLU A 102 -6.48 13.81 13.72
C GLU A 102 -6.57 12.58 12.82
N ILE A 103 -7.73 12.38 12.19
CA ILE A 103 -8.04 11.17 11.44
C ILE A 103 -7.84 11.41 9.95
N PHE A 104 -6.95 10.65 9.34
CA PHE A 104 -6.74 10.61 7.90
C PHE A 104 -7.09 9.24 7.33
N VAL A 105 -7.77 9.22 6.18
CA VAL A 105 -8.06 8.00 5.42
C VAL A 105 -7.32 8.06 4.10
N MET A 106 -6.45 7.11 3.83
CA MET A 106 -5.76 6.99 2.54
C MET A 106 -6.76 6.57 1.47
N PHE A 107 -6.99 7.45 0.50
CA PHE A 107 -7.91 7.20 -0.61
C PHE A 107 -7.17 7.22 -1.94
N SER A 108 -6.89 6.05 -2.47
CA SER A 108 -6.19 5.87 -3.75
C SER A 108 -7.10 5.87 -4.97
N GLY A 109 -8.41 5.74 -4.77
CA GLY A 109 -9.40 5.59 -5.84
C GLY A 109 -9.71 4.14 -6.23
N GLY A 110 -9.01 3.15 -5.65
CA GLY A 110 -9.32 1.73 -5.84
C GLY A 110 -10.46 1.25 -4.92
N LYS A 111 -11.06 0.08 -5.24
CA LYS A 111 -12.21 -0.50 -4.53
C LYS A 111 -12.02 -0.62 -3.01
N ASP A 112 -10.84 -1.07 -2.57
CA ASP A 112 -10.56 -1.29 -1.15
C ASP A 112 -10.49 0.04 -0.38
N SER A 113 -9.86 1.05 -0.96
CA SER A 113 -9.79 2.38 -0.37
C SER A 113 -11.12 3.13 -0.41
N LEU A 114 -11.98 2.87 -1.41
CA LEU A 114 -13.35 3.36 -1.48
C LEU A 114 -14.19 2.77 -0.34
N CYS A 115 -14.16 1.44 -0.22
CA CYS A 115 -14.85 0.73 0.84
C CYS A 115 -14.40 1.26 2.22
N LEU A 116 -13.08 1.40 2.43
CA LEU A 116 -12.52 1.96 3.64
C LEU A 116 -13.04 3.36 3.93
N LEU A 117 -13.04 4.25 2.93
CA LEU A 117 -13.44 5.65 3.11
C LEU A 117 -14.89 5.77 3.62
N ALA A 118 -15.83 5.05 2.96
CA ALA A 118 -17.23 5.04 3.35
C ALA A 118 -17.45 4.37 4.72
N TYR A 119 -16.69 3.31 4.99
CA TYR A 119 -16.74 2.58 6.26
C TYR A 119 -16.26 3.46 7.41
N MET A 120 -15.12 4.13 7.24
CA MET A 120 -14.57 5.04 8.25
C MET A 120 -15.45 6.27 8.45
N GLN A 121 -16.08 6.80 7.41
CA GLN A 121 -17.03 7.89 7.55
C GLN A 121 -18.19 7.55 8.50
N LYS A 122 -18.81 6.36 8.29
CA LYS A 122 -19.89 5.91 9.19
C LYS A 122 -19.42 5.79 10.64
N LEU A 123 -18.19 5.30 10.84
CA LEU A 123 -17.64 5.15 12.16
C LEU A 123 -17.31 6.46 12.83
N CYS A 124 -16.67 7.35 12.11
CA CYS A 124 -16.32 8.67 12.60
C CYS A 124 -17.60 9.44 12.97
N ASN A 125 -18.63 9.39 12.12
CA ASN A 125 -19.92 10.02 12.39
C ASN A 125 -20.54 9.45 13.67
N ALA A 126 -20.57 8.14 13.84
CA ALA A 126 -21.09 7.49 15.06
C ALA A 126 -20.27 7.84 16.32
N ALA A 127 -19.00 8.19 16.16
CA ALA A 127 -18.10 8.57 17.25
C ALA A 127 -18.02 10.11 17.45
N GLY A 128 -18.80 10.91 16.70
CA GLY A 128 -18.73 12.37 16.73
C GLY A 128 -17.38 12.93 16.26
N ARG A 129 -16.66 12.19 15.39
CA ARG A 129 -15.34 12.54 14.89
C ARG A 129 -15.40 12.92 13.41
N LYS A 130 -14.52 13.83 13.01
CA LYS A 130 -14.31 14.17 11.60
C LYS A 130 -13.10 13.41 11.05
N LEU A 131 -13.13 13.08 9.78
CA LEU A 131 -12.00 12.51 9.06
C LEU A 131 -11.66 13.37 7.84
N THR A 132 -10.44 13.24 7.36
CA THR A 132 -9.95 13.84 6.11
C THR A 132 -9.42 12.75 5.19
N ALA A 133 -9.87 12.71 3.95
CA ALA A 133 -9.29 11.86 2.93
C ALA A 133 -7.94 12.45 2.47
N ILE A 134 -6.93 11.59 2.33
CA ILE A 134 -5.65 11.99 1.74
C ILE A 134 -5.38 11.16 0.50
N HIS A 135 -5.20 11.86 -0.63
CA HIS A 135 -4.87 11.26 -1.93
C HIS A 135 -3.46 11.67 -2.35
N ALA A 136 -2.67 10.72 -2.83
CA ALA A 136 -1.36 11.00 -3.40
C ALA A 136 -1.45 10.98 -4.94
N ASN A 137 -1.48 12.17 -5.56
CA ASN A 137 -1.28 12.27 -7.00
C ASN A 137 0.20 12.01 -7.30
N THR A 138 0.50 10.80 -7.73
CA THR A 138 1.88 10.32 -7.93
C THR A 138 2.48 10.74 -9.26
N THR A 139 1.75 11.47 -10.10
CA THR A 139 2.09 11.74 -11.52
C THR A 139 2.26 10.48 -12.38
N ALA A 140 2.13 9.30 -11.77
CA ALA A 140 2.12 7.99 -12.42
C ALA A 140 0.73 7.34 -12.34
N GLY A 141 -0.31 8.09 -11.96
CA GLY A 141 -1.70 7.64 -11.89
C GLY A 141 -2.46 7.92 -13.19
N PHE A 142 -3.62 7.26 -13.32
CA PHE A 142 -4.55 7.56 -14.41
C PHE A 142 -5.28 8.88 -14.14
N PRO A 143 -5.46 9.74 -15.15
CA PRO A 143 -6.13 11.04 -14.97
C PRO A 143 -7.55 10.92 -14.38
N GLU A 144 -8.28 9.88 -14.76
CA GLU A 144 -9.65 9.59 -14.31
C GLU A 144 -9.73 9.36 -12.80
N ILE A 145 -8.67 8.81 -12.23
CA ILE A 145 -8.61 8.53 -10.78
C ILE A 145 -8.65 9.83 -9.98
N GLU A 146 -7.93 10.86 -10.41
CA GLU A 146 -7.94 12.15 -9.69
C GLU A 146 -9.35 12.79 -9.72
N VAL A 147 -10.01 12.74 -10.88
CA VAL A 147 -11.39 13.22 -11.05
C VAL A 147 -12.36 12.41 -10.19
N TYR A 148 -12.23 11.10 -10.21
CA TYR A 148 -13.05 10.18 -9.43
C TYR A 148 -12.91 10.42 -7.91
N VAL A 149 -11.68 10.51 -7.42
CA VAL A 149 -11.40 10.76 -6.00
C VAL A 149 -12.08 12.03 -5.51
N ARG A 150 -12.02 13.12 -6.29
CA ARG A 150 -12.69 14.38 -5.96
C ARG A 150 -14.22 14.22 -5.95
N LYS A 151 -14.79 13.53 -6.95
CA LYS A 151 -16.24 13.28 -7.02
C LYS A 151 -16.75 12.47 -5.84
N VAL A 152 -16.02 11.40 -5.47
CA VAL A 152 -16.37 10.55 -4.33
C VAL A 152 -16.31 11.34 -3.03
N CYS A 153 -15.24 12.05 -2.77
CA CYS A 153 -15.11 12.84 -1.55
C CYS A 153 -16.21 13.92 -1.45
N LYS A 154 -16.55 14.56 -2.57
CA LYS A 154 -17.67 15.51 -2.64
C LYS A 154 -19.02 14.83 -2.35
N LYS A 155 -19.29 13.64 -2.97
CA LYS A 155 -20.54 12.87 -2.74
C LYS A 155 -20.69 12.46 -1.27
N LEU A 156 -19.58 12.13 -0.62
CA LEU A 156 -19.56 11.69 0.78
C LEU A 156 -19.41 12.83 1.79
N ASP A 157 -19.31 14.08 1.34
CA ASP A 157 -19.03 15.25 2.19
C ASP A 157 -17.79 15.07 3.07
N ILE A 158 -16.71 14.58 2.48
CA ILE A 158 -15.43 14.33 3.15
C ILE A 158 -14.38 15.32 2.66
N PRO A 159 -13.71 16.09 3.53
CA PRO A 159 -12.58 16.93 3.16
C PRO A 159 -11.48 16.11 2.48
N LEU A 160 -10.98 16.59 1.34
CA LEU A 160 -9.93 15.94 0.57
C LEU A 160 -8.66 16.77 0.56
N VAL A 161 -7.55 16.14 0.90
CA VAL A 161 -6.19 16.66 0.70
C VAL A 161 -5.53 15.86 -0.40
N THR A 162 -5.11 16.53 -1.47
CA THR A 162 -4.30 15.92 -2.53
C THR A 162 -2.85 16.38 -2.37
N VAL A 163 -1.95 15.43 -2.14
CA VAL A 163 -0.51 15.68 -2.09
C VAL A 163 0.14 15.33 -3.43
N LYS A 164 1.13 16.14 -3.84
CA LYS A 164 1.86 15.96 -5.09
C LYS A 164 3.37 15.94 -4.86
N PRO A 165 4.14 15.17 -5.65
CA PRO A 165 5.59 15.26 -5.66
C PRO A 165 6.06 16.56 -6.33
N SER A 166 7.32 16.92 -6.09
CA SER A 166 7.95 18.09 -6.74
C SER A 166 8.45 17.77 -8.15
N ASN A 167 8.58 16.50 -8.50
CA ASN A 167 9.09 16.04 -9.79
C ASN A 167 8.08 15.09 -10.43
N ASP A 168 8.03 15.10 -11.75
CA ASP A 168 7.20 14.19 -12.53
C ASP A 168 7.82 12.79 -12.61
N PHE A 169 6.97 11.79 -12.79
CA PHE A 169 7.40 10.39 -12.94
C PHE A 169 8.33 10.20 -14.13
N PHE A 170 7.98 10.76 -15.31
CA PHE A 170 8.74 10.55 -16.54
C PHE A 170 10.14 11.15 -16.45
N ASP A 171 10.27 12.34 -15.85
CA ASP A 171 11.55 13.00 -15.65
C ASP A 171 12.46 12.17 -14.74
N LEU A 172 11.90 11.66 -13.66
CA LEU A 172 12.66 10.80 -12.74
C LEU A 172 13.01 9.46 -13.37
N ALA A 173 12.08 8.84 -14.10
CA ALA A 173 12.32 7.56 -14.76
C ALA A 173 13.40 7.62 -15.82
N LYS A 174 13.47 8.71 -16.59
CA LYS A 174 14.58 8.95 -17.54
C LYS A 174 15.94 9.06 -16.84
N ARG A 175 15.97 9.65 -15.64
CA ARG A 175 17.21 9.91 -14.88
C ARG A 175 17.65 8.73 -14.01
N TRP A 176 16.71 8.06 -13.34
CA TRP A 176 16.98 7.04 -12.33
C TRP A 176 16.76 5.62 -12.84
N GLY A 177 16.14 5.50 -14.00
CA GLY A 177 15.76 4.21 -14.56
C GLY A 177 14.32 3.79 -14.20
N ILE A 178 13.92 2.71 -14.84
CA ILE A 178 12.56 2.16 -14.69
C ILE A 178 12.38 1.58 -13.28
N PRO A 179 11.28 1.91 -12.57
CA PRO A 179 11.04 1.30 -11.28
C PRO A 179 10.67 -0.18 -11.44
N GLY A 180 11.10 -0.99 -10.50
CA GLY A 180 10.79 -2.42 -10.46
C GLY A 180 10.43 -2.88 -9.05
N VAL A 181 10.03 -4.15 -8.90
CA VAL A 181 9.62 -4.73 -7.62
C VAL A 181 10.70 -4.55 -6.54
N ARG A 182 11.98 -4.66 -6.91
CA ARG A 182 13.12 -4.51 -6.00
C ARG A 182 13.55 -3.06 -5.78
N SER A 183 13.21 -2.15 -6.69
CA SER A 183 13.58 -0.74 -6.65
C SER A 183 12.36 0.15 -6.88
N ARG A 184 11.50 0.24 -5.88
CA ARG A 184 10.26 1.03 -5.92
C ARG A 184 10.49 2.49 -5.53
N TRP A 185 11.47 3.14 -6.18
CA TRP A 185 11.76 4.55 -5.94
C TRP A 185 10.52 5.43 -6.19
N CYS A 186 9.65 5.05 -7.14
CA CYS A 186 8.40 5.73 -7.43
C CYS A 186 7.50 5.82 -6.19
N CYS A 187 7.31 4.73 -5.44
CA CYS A 187 6.51 4.75 -4.22
C CYS A 187 7.13 5.66 -3.15
N SER A 188 8.43 5.57 -2.91
CA SER A 188 9.10 6.36 -1.87
C SER A 188 9.12 7.86 -2.19
N THR A 189 9.34 8.20 -3.46
CA THR A 189 9.55 9.60 -3.91
C THR A 189 8.25 10.28 -4.28
N LEU A 190 7.36 9.58 -5.03
CA LEU A 190 6.16 10.19 -5.57
C LEU A 190 4.93 10.05 -4.67
N LYS A 191 4.92 9.07 -3.75
CA LYS A 191 3.81 8.82 -2.82
C LYS A 191 4.18 9.16 -1.38
N ILE A 192 5.17 8.46 -0.81
CA ILE A 192 5.49 8.55 0.61
C ILE A 192 6.09 9.92 0.98
N ALA A 193 7.01 10.44 0.18
CA ALA A 193 7.66 11.72 0.48
C ALA A 193 6.70 12.91 0.48
N PRO A 194 5.78 13.08 -0.48
CA PRO A 194 4.75 14.13 -0.41
C PRO A 194 3.82 13.99 0.80
N MET A 195 3.35 12.77 1.08
CA MET A 195 2.52 12.51 2.26
C MET A 195 3.24 12.87 3.56
N ARG A 196 4.51 12.46 3.70
CA ARG A 196 5.34 12.81 4.85
C ARG A 196 5.50 14.31 5.02
N ARG A 197 5.72 15.06 3.91
CA ARG A 197 5.82 16.52 3.96
C ARG A 197 4.54 17.16 4.47
N TYR A 198 3.40 16.72 3.96
CA TYR A 198 2.09 17.22 4.41
C TYR A 198 1.83 16.86 5.88
N LEU A 199 1.96 15.61 6.27
CA LEU A 199 1.73 15.17 7.65
C LEU A 199 2.66 15.86 8.65
N ALA A 200 3.87 16.24 8.23
CA ALA A 200 4.79 17.00 9.06
C ALA A 200 4.33 18.44 9.36
N THR A 201 3.36 18.98 8.61
CA THR A 201 2.73 20.28 8.91
C THR A 201 1.65 20.19 9.99
N ILE A 202 1.15 19.00 10.26
CA ILE A 202 0.11 18.77 11.27
C ILE A 202 0.79 18.79 12.65
N ASN A 203 0.34 19.72 13.48
CA ASN A 203 0.91 19.93 14.84
C ASN A 203 0.20 19.10 15.92
N LYS A 204 -0.52 18.07 15.54
CA LYS A 204 -1.26 17.18 16.43
C LYS A 204 -0.92 15.72 16.10
N PRO A 205 -1.11 14.80 17.06
CA PRO A 205 -1.05 13.37 16.76
C PRO A 205 -1.99 13.01 15.61
N THR A 206 -1.56 12.08 14.75
CA THR A 206 -2.34 11.67 13.59
C THR A 206 -2.54 10.16 13.56
N VAL A 207 -3.73 9.75 13.17
CA VAL A 207 -4.07 8.35 12.92
C VAL A 207 -4.43 8.23 11.43
N ILE A 208 -3.79 7.29 10.76
CA ILE A 208 -3.96 7.06 9.33
C ILE A 208 -4.63 5.71 9.14
N PHE A 209 -5.77 5.71 8.46
CA PHE A 209 -6.46 4.50 8.08
C PHE A 209 -6.13 4.15 6.63
N ASP A 210 -5.76 2.88 6.38
CA ASP A 210 -5.47 2.37 5.05
C ASP A 210 -6.31 1.13 4.71
N GLY A 211 -6.45 0.86 3.40
CA GLY A 211 -7.26 -0.23 2.88
C GLY A 211 -6.50 -1.55 2.71
N ILE A 212 -5.40 -1.75 3.41
CA ILE A 212 -4.61 -2.99 3.31
C ILE A 212 -5.43 -4.17 3.84
N ARG A 213 -5.46 -5.26 3.07
CA ARG A 213 -6.12 -6.51 3.43
C ARG A 213 -5.17 -7.70 3.31
N ALA A 214 -5.31 -8.65 4.23
CA ALA A 214 -4.53 -9.89 4.19
C ALA A 214 -4.80 -10.72 2.92
N ALA A 215 -6.05 -10.65 2.40
CA ALA A 215 -6.46 -11.40 1.21
C ALA A 215 -5.79 -10.94 -0.09
N GLU A 216 -5.21 -9.74 -0.16
CA GLU A 216 -4.64 -9.21 -1.40
C GLU A 216 -3.33 -9.88 -1.83
N SER A 217 -2.53 -10.36 -0.89
CA SER A 217 -1.29 -11.09 -1.20
C SER A 217 -0.69 -11.77 0.04
N ASN A 218 0.14 -12.80 -0.19
CA ASN A 218 0.89 -13.47 0.86
C ASN A 218 1.78 -12.50 1.67
N ILE A 219 2.33 -11.47 1.03
CA ILE A 219 3.12 -10.44 1.72
C ILE A 219 2.24 -9.59 2.62
N ARG A 220 1.09 -9.10 2.12
CA ARG A 220 0.18 -8.28 2.93
C ARG A 220 -0.41 -9.05 4.10
N ALA A 221 -0.67 -10.32 3.90
CA ALA A 221 -1.12 -11.19 4.97
C ALA A 221 -0.11 -11.33 6.13
N THR A 222 1.18 -10.94 5.96
CA THR A 222 2.17 -10.88 7.06
C THR A 222 2.17 -9.55 7.81
N TYR A 223 1.40 -8.57 7.36
CA TYR A 223 1.33 -7.27 8.02
C TYR A 223 0.51 -7.35 9.30
N VAL A 224 0.72 -6.36 10.15
CA VAL A 224 -0.08 -6.16 11.35
C VAL A 224 -1.10 -5.04 11.09
N PRO A 225 -2.36 -5.21 11.52
CA PRO A 225 -3.42 -4.24 11.21
C PRO A 225 -3.30 -2.91 11.95
N ILE A 226 -2.47 -2.80 12.98
CA ILE A 226 -2.17 -1.55 13.69
C ILE A 226 -0.67 -1.47 13.90
N TRP A 227 -0.04 -0.40 13.44
CA TRP A 227 1.40 -0.21 13.55
C TRP A 227 1.78 1.26 13.53
N TYR A 228 2.98 1.59 14.02
CA TYR A 228 3.51 2.94 13.95
C TYR A 228 4.35 3.12 12.69
N HIS A 229 4.03 4.14 11.87
CA HIS A 229 4.79 4.48 10.67
C HIS A 229 5.82 5.58 10.99
N PRO A 230 7.13 5.25 11.06
CA PRO A 230 8.16 6.22 11.50
C PRO A 230 8.24 7.44 10.60
N SER A 231 8.11 7.27 9.26
CA SER A 231 8.19 8.37 8.31
C SER A 231 6.99 9.32 8.39
N PHE A 232 5.82 8.83 8.77
CA PHE A 232 4.61 9.64 8.94
C PHE A 232 4.44 10.13 10.37
N ARG A 233 5.18 9.54 11.33
CA ARG A 233 5.04 9.78 12.77
C ARG A 233 3.58 9.61 13.23
N SER A 234 2.94 8.59 12.70
CA SER A 234 1.50 8.35 12.86
C SER A 234 1.23 6.88 13.16
N VAL A 235 0.13 6.63 13.84
CA VAL A 235 -0.45 5.29 13.91
C VAL A 235 -1.14 4.99 12.60
N CYS A 236 -0.81 3.85 11.99
CA CYS A 236 -1.50 3.32 10.82
C CYS A 236 -2.41 2.17 11.24
N VAL A 237 -3.62 2.16 10.73
CA VAL A 237 -4.66 1.18 11.04
C VAL A 237 -5.30 0.69 9.75
N SER A 238 -5.39 -0.63 9.61
CA SER A 238 -6.00 -1.31 8.45
C SER A 238 -7.32 -1.99 8.88
N PRO A 239 -8.45 -1.28 8.97
CA PRO A 239 -9.71 -1.81 9.52
C PRO A 239 -10.29 -2.97 8.70
N LEU A 240 -10.00 -3.00 7.40
CA LEU A 240 -10.46 -4.04 6.49
C LEU A 240 -9.51 -5.24 6.42
N PHE A 241 -8.49 -5.31 7.27
CA PHE A 241 -7.40 -6.28 7.18
C PHE A 241 -7.88 -7.74 7.01
N THR A 242 -8.93 -8.13 7.72
CA THR A 242 -9.49 -9.49 7.67
C THR A 242 -10.63 -9.67 6.67
N TRP A 243 -10.95 -8.63 5.87
CA TRP A 243 -12.05 -8.72 4.92
C TRP A 243 -11.65 -9.45 3.66
N SER A 244 -12.55 -10.33 3.18
CA SER A 244 -12.43 -10.96 1.86
C SER A 244 -12.77 -9.98 0.73
N ASP A 245 -12.40 -10.31 -0.51
CA ASP A 245 -12.81 -9.54 -1.69
C ASP A 245 -14.32 -9.46 -1.80
N GLN A 246 -15.03 -10.58 -1.58
CA GLN A 246 -16.48 -10.61 -1.62
C GLN A 246 -17.09 -9.63 -0.62
N LYS A 247 -16.60 -9.61 0.62
CA LYS A 247 -17.10 -8.70 1.66
C LYS A 247 -16.92 -7.23 1.29
N VAL A 248 -15.80 -6.87 0.65
CA VAL A 248 -15.58 -5.51 0.14
C VAL A 248 -16.57 -5.16 -0.95
N LEU A 249 -16.77 -6.05 -1.93
CA LEU A 249 -17.72 -5.84 -3.03
C LEU A 249 -19.17 -5.72 -2.52
N ASP A 250 -19.56 -6.58 -1.60
CA ASP A 250 -20.89 -6.54 -0.99
C ASP A 250 -21.12 -5.23 -0.23
N TYR A 251 -20.10 -4.76 0.50
CA TYR A 251 -20.19 -3.47 1.18
C TYR A 251 -20.34 -2.30 0.19
N ILE A 252 -19.59 -2.30 -0.90
CA ILE A 252 -19.67 -1.28 -1.96
C ILE A 252 -21.08 -1.26 -2.55
N ARG A 253 -21.63 -2.41 -2.91
CA ARG A 253 -23.00 -2.55 -3.47
C ARG A 253 -24.07 -2.10 -2.46
N ALA A 254 -23.99 -2.59 -1.23
CA ALA A 254 -24.97 -2.27 -0.19
C ALA A 254 -25.00 -0.79 0.21
N ASN A 255 -23.98 -0.02 -0.13
CA ASN A 255 -23.89 1.41 0.16
C ASN A 255 -23.93 2.29 -1.10
N ASP A 256 -24.29 1.74 -2.25
CA ASP A 256 -24.38 2.44 -3.54
C ASP A 256 -23.14 3.32 -3.80
N LEU A 257 -21.95 2.77 -3.58
CA LEU A 257 -20.71 3.48 -3.81
C LEU A 257 -20.35 3.40 -5.30
N PRO A 258 -19.87 4.51 -5.90
CA PRO A 258 -19.56 4.54 -7.32
C PRO A 258 -18.36 3.62 -7.65
N ALA A 259 -18.48 2.86 -8.73
CA ALA A 259 -17.39 2.01 -9.22
C ALA A 259 -16.12 2.81 -9.52
N SER A 260 -14.97 2.22 -9.24
CA SER A 260 -13.68 2.83 -9.57
C SER A 260 -13.41 2.75 -11.07
N PRO A 261 -12.96 3.81 -11.73
CA PRO A 261 -12.54 3.72 -13.13
C PRO A 261 -11.37 2.75 -13.34
N ALA A 262 -10.58 2.47 -12.32
CA ALA A 262 -9.50 1.48 -12.40
C ALA A 262 -10.00 0.06 -12.72
N GLU A 263 -11.25 -0.28 -12.39
CA GLU A 263 -11.86 -1.58 -12.72
C GLU A 263 -12.05 -1.73 -14.23
N GLY A 264 -12.44 -0.66 -14.93
CA GLY A 264 -12.57 -0.63 -16.39
C GLY A 264 -11.24 -0.63 -17.15
N LEU A 265 -10.15 -0.27 -16.47
CA LEU A 265 -8.81 -0.23 -17.06
C LEU A 265 -8.07 -1.59 -16.98
N GLY A 266 -8.74 -2.66 -16.50
CA GLY A 266 -8.13 -3.99 -16.37
C GLY A 266 -6.97 -4.06 -15.37
N THR A 267 -6.75 -3.01 -14.59
CA THR A 267 -5.66 -2.93 -13.62
C THR A 267 -6.20 -2.63 -12.22
N SER A 268 -5.72 -3.36 -11.23
CA SER A 268 -6.10 -3.16 -9.83
C SER A 268 -5.39 -1.96 -9.18
N ALA A 269 -4.43 -1.33 -9.87
CA ALA A 269 -3.60 -0.30 -9.30
C ALA A 269 -3.90 1.08 -9.88
N GLU A 270 -3.87 2.07 -9.02
CA GLU A 270 -3.99 3.48 -9.35
C GLU A 270 -2.85 4.04 -10.23
N CYS A 271 -1.78 3.26 -10.45
CA CYS A 271 -0.61 3.72 -11.19
C CYS A 271 -0.16 2.73 -12.27
N TRP A 272 0.41 3.29 -13.34
CA TRP A 272 1.00 2.59 -14.48
C TRP A 272 2.54 2.55 -14.43
N CYS A 273 3.16 2.80 -13.29
CA CYS A 273 4.62 2.95 -13.15
C CYS A 273 5.46 1.71 -13.50
N GLY A 274 4.86 0.58 -13.77
CA GLY A 274 5.52 -0.65 -14.23
C GLY A 274 6.00 -1.60 -13.12
N ALA A 275 6.14 -1.16 -11.87
CA ALA A 275 6.73 -1.96 -10.81
C ALA A 275 6.03 -3.31 -10.53
N TYR A 276 4.74 -3.41 -10.82
CA TYR A 276 3.92 -4.62 -10.65
C TYR A 276 3.05 -4.91 -11.88
N LYS A 277 3.47 -4.44 -13.05
CA LYS A 277 2.72 -4.58 -14.28
C LYS A 277 3.29 -5.72 -15.13
N CYS A 278 2.41 -6.43 -15.81
CA CYS A 278 2.76 -7.45 -16.80
C CYS A 278 2.43 -6.94 -18.21
N ARG A 279 2.71 -7.75 -19.22
CA ARG A 279 2.46 -7.42 -20.63
C ARG A 279 1.00 -6.99 -20.87
N SER A 280 0.02 -7.74 -20.36
CA SER A 280 -1.40 -7.43 -20.57
C SER A 280 -1.83 -6.09 -19.96
N ASP A 281 -1.20 -5.63 -18.87
CA ASP A 281 -1.45 -4.30 -18.32
C ASP A 281 -1.00 -3.19 -19.29
N PHE A 282 0.13 -3.39 -19.98
CA PHE A 282 0.62 -2.42 -20.97
C PHE A 282 -0.15 -2.50 -22.29
N GLU A 283 -0.64 -3.68 -22.69
CA GLU A 283 -1.55 -3.83 -23.81
C GLU A 283 -2.85 -3.06 -23.56
N ALA A 284 -3.45 -3.21 -22.37
CA ALA A 284 -4.61 -2.44 -21.95
C ALA A 284 -4.33 -0.93 -21.87
N LEU A 285 -3.14 -0.54 -21.35
CA LEU A 285 -2.72 0.86 -21.34
C LEU A 285 -2.62 1.45 -22.74
N LEU A 286 -2.08 0.72 -23.72
CA LEU A 286 -2.00 1.16 -25.10
C LEU A 286 -3.38 1.39 -25.71
N GLU A 287 -4.38 0.62 -25.30
CA GLU A 287 -5.77 0.77 -25.79
C GLU A 287 -6.44 2.03 -25.24
N VAL A 288 -6.29 2.27 -23.94
CA VAL A 288 -7.04 3.31 -23.25
C VAL A 288 -6.27 4.63 -23.19
N HIS A 289 -4.95 4.58 -23.06
CA HIS A 289 -4.06 5.73 -22.91
C HIS A 289 -2.81 5.62 -23.77
N PRO A 290 -2.94 5.62 -25.11
CA PRO A 290 -1.79 5.52 -26.02
C PRO A 290 -0.74 6.61 -25.79
N GLU A 291 -1.15 7.80 -25.36
CA GLU A 291 -0.26 8.93 -25.05
C GLU A 291 0.62 8.67 -23.82
N ILE A 292 0.10 7.95 -22.83
CA ILE A 292 0.88 7.52 -21.64
C ILE A 292 1.83 6.39 -22.05
N PHE A 293 1.33 5.44 -22.83
CA PHE A 293 2.13 4.33 -23.34
C PHE A 293 3.34 4.85 -24.16
N ASP A 294 3.13 5.83 -25.04
CA ASP A 294 4.21 6.43 -25.83
C ASP A 294 5.28 7.10 -24.95
N LYS A 295 4.87 7.80 -23.91
CA LYS A 295 5.82 8.36 -22.93
C LYS A 295 6.63 7.29 -22.21
N LEU A 296 6.04 6.12 -21.94
CA LEU A 296 6.77 4.99 -21.35
C LEU A 296 7.78 4.39 -22.34
N VAL A 297 7.41 4.29 -23.62
CA VAL A 297 8.35 3.90 -24.68
C VAL A 297 9.54 4.86 -24.75
N GLU A 298 9.31 6.15 -24.63
CA GLU A 298 10.39 7.15 -24.58
C GLU A 298 11.28 6.99 -23.33
N VAL A 299 10.72 6.63 -22.19
CA VAL A 299 11.51 6.28 -20.99
C VAL A 299 12.41 5.08 -21.27
N GLU A 300 11.90 4.03 -21.92
CA GLU A 300 12.72 2.86 -22.30
C GLU A 300 13.86 3.22 -23.24
N LYS A 301 13.57 4.00 -24.29
CA LYS A 301 14.60 4.48 -25.24
C LYS A 301 15.70 5.25 -24.51
N ALA A 302 15.34 6.08 -23.53
CA ALA A 302 16.31 6.82 -22.73
C ALA A 302 17.23 5.91 -21.90
N GLN A 303 16.82 4.66 -21.59
CA GLN A 303 17.66 3.67 -20.89
C GLN A 303 18.71 3.00 -21.79
N ARG A 304 18.73 3.28 -23.08
CA ARG A 304 19.70 2.73 -24.06
C ARG A 304 19.81 1.20 -23.99
N GLY A 305 18.67 0.51 -23.87
CA GLY A 305 18.61 -0.96 -23.81
C GLY A 305 19.03 -1.60 -22.48
N LYS A 306 19.35 -0.81 -21.44
CA LYS A 306 19.73 -1.35 -20.14
C LYS A 306 18.54 -1.94 -19.36
N TYR A 307 17.35 -1.33 -19.49
CA TYR A 307 16.16 -1.72 -18.74
C TYR A 307 14.93 -1.59 -19.62
N THR A 308 13.96 -2.49 -19.41
CA THR A 308 12.62 -2.45 -19.98
C THR A 308 11.58 -2.56 -18.88
N PHE A 309 10.32 -2.19 -19.18
CA PHE A 309 9.22 -2.38 -18.23
C PHE A 309 8.78 -3.85 -18.11
N ILE A 310 9.01 -4.65 -19.15
CA ILE A 310 8.57 -6.05 -19.20
C ILE A 310 9.77 -6.98 -19.19
N TYR A 311 9.70 -7.99 -18.33
CA TYR A 311 10.62 -9.10 -18.28
C TYR A 311 9.82 -10.42 -18.34
N GLU A 312 10.05 -11.20 -19.39
CA GLU A 312 9.41 -12.51 -19.57
C GLU A 312 10.47 -13.59 -19.68
N LYS A 313 10.36 -14.62 -18.86
CA LYS A 313 11.32 -15.75 -18.85
C LYS A 313 12.80 -15.30 -18.81
N GLY A 314 13.07 -14.23 -18.04
CA GLY A 314 14.43 -13.67 -17.92
C GLY A 314 14.89 -12.79 -19.08
N LYS A 315 14.06 -12.56 -20.09
CA LYS A 315 14.37 -11.69 -21.24
C LYS A 315 13.66 -10.35 -21.10
N GLN A 316 14.34 -9.30 -21.54
CA GLN A 316 13.80 -7.96 -21.68
C GLN A 316 12.90 -7.90 -22.92
N ILE A 317 11.68 -7.37 -22.75
CA ILE A 317 10.73 -7.17 -23.84
C ILE A 317 10.46 -5.67 -23.95
N PRO A 318 10.95 -4.99 -25.00
CA PRO A 318 10.69 -3.58 -25.18
C PRO A 318 9.20 -3.30 -25.41
N LEU A 319 8.66 -2.25 -24.78
CA LEU A 319 7.24 -1.85 -24.96
C LEU A 319 6.88 -1.59 -26.42
N GLY A 320 7.81 -1.05 -27.20
CA GLY A 320 7.59 -0.81 -28.63
C GLY A 320 7.18 -2.05 -29.42
N THR A 321 7.58 -3.26 -28.99
CA THR A 321 7.22 -4.51 -29.67
C THR A 321 5.73 -4.87 -29.52
N ILE A 322 5.06 -4.38 -28.46
CA ILE A 322 3.62 -4.60 -28.26
C ILE A 322 2.81 -3.97 -29.41
N ARG A 323 3.20 -2.79 -29.85
CA ARG A 323 2.51 -2.07 -30.93
C ARG A 323 2.64 -2.84 -32.27
N THR A 324 3.81 -3.32 -32.59
CA THR A 324 4.10 -4.07 -33.83
C THR A 324 3.30 -5.37 -33.90
N THR A 325 3.29 -6.15 -32.82
CA THR A 325 2.57 -7.43 -32.73
C THR A 325 1.04 -7.24 -32.90
N ARG A 326 0.52 -6.09 -32.48
CA ARG A 326 -0.91 -5.78 -32.61
C ARG A 326 -1.30 -5.41 -34.05
N THR A 327 -0.50 -4.58 -34.71
CA THR A 327 -0.73 -4.21 -36.12
C THR A 327 -0.74 -5.46 -36.98
N GLU A 328 0.23 -6.37 -36.81
CA GLU A 328 0.31 -7.64 -37.53
C GLU A 328 -0.91 -8.55 -37.29
N ARG A 329 -1.49 -8.55 -36.08
CA ARG A 329 -2.71 -9.33 -35.77
C ARG A 329 -3.96 -8.72 -36.42
N LEU A 330 -4.08 -7.42 -36.51
CA LEU A 330 -5.20 -6.74 -37.14
C LEU A 330 -5.16 -6.93 -38.67
N ASP A 331 -3.97 -6.86 -39.27
CA ASP A 331 -3.76 -7.09 -40.70
C ASP A 331 -3.97 -8.56 -41.11
N SER A 332 -3.75 -9.51 -40.20
CA SER A 332 -4.00 -10.95 -40.42
C SER A 332 -5.44 -11.38 -40.21
N SER A 333 -6.31 -10.53 -39.64
CA SER A 333 -7.72 -10.77 -39.37
C SER A 333 -8.67 -10.00 -40.31
N SER A 334 -8.12 -9.23 -41.23
CA SER A 334 -8.81 -8.57 -42.34
C SER A 334 -8.56 -9.32 -43.65
#